data_88bae31cc30acc89da3b48c11eb56b95
#
_entry.id   88bae31cc30acc89da3b48c11eb56b95
#
_cell.length_a   1.000
_cell.length_b   1.000
_cell.length_c   1.000
_cell.angle_alpha   90.00
_cell.angle_beta   90.00
_cell.angle_gamma   90.00
#
_symmetry.space_group_name_H-M   'P 1'
#
loop_
_entity.id
_entity.type
_entity.pdbx_description
1 polymer ?
#
loop_
_entity_poly.entity_id
_entity_poly.type
_entity_poly.pdbx_seq_one_letter_code
_entity_poly.pdbx_strand_id
1 'polypeptide(L)'
;MSPPFVSRGFVGRRREAGPPGRIPPGQHQTPDFPVLSAGPTPRTRLDTWDFTLRGALPAPRRWTWEEFRALPRETVRADIHCVTKWSKLDTLWEGVSVDTLLEGTGHTARYVVAFCDGGYTTNLPLEDITGGKAWVVFAYGGQPLAPEHGGPARMLVPHLYFWKSAKWVRGLELRDHDEPGFWEMYGYHNYGDPWKEQRYSGD
;
A
#
# COMPACT_ATOMS: atom_id res chain seq x y z
N MET A 1 38.04 21.47 41.67
CA MET A 1 37.38 20.20 41.41
C MET A 1 36.14 20.47 40.58
N SER A 2 36.17 20.14 39.31
CA SER A 2 35.03 20.29 38.40
C SER A 2 34.06 19.10 38.58
N PRO A 3 32.73 19.33 38.59
CA PRO A 3 31.77 18.25 38.76
C PRO A 3 31.74 17.37 37.50
N PRO A 4 31.46 16.06 37.66
CA PRO A 4 31.42 15.17 36.53
C PRO A 4 30.21 15.46 35.63
N PHE A 5 30.44 15.52 34.32
CA PHE A 5 29.43 15.58 33.27
C PHE A 5 28.59 14.28 33.31
N VAL A 6 27.38 14.38 33.83
CA VAL A 6 26.39 13.27 33.68
C VAL A 6 25.76 13.44 32.31
N SER A 7 26.19 12.63 31.33
CA SER A 7 25.48 12.50 30.09
C SER A 7 24.10 11.88 30.40
N ARG A 8 23.02 12.62 30.19
CA ARG A 8 21.68 12.08 30.19
C ARG A 8 21.58 11.15 28.99
N GLY A 9 21.68 9.85 29.25
CA GLY A 9 21.47 8.82 28.24
C GLY A 9 20.12 9.06 27.56
N PHE A 10 20.11 8.98 26.24
CA PHE A 10 18.88 8.92 25.44
C PHE A 10 18.06 7.73 25.98
N VAL A 11 17.03 8.00 26.77
CA VAL A 11 16.00 7.01 27.10
C VAL A 11 15.20 6.82 25.82
N GLY A 12 15.62 5.87 24.98
CA GLY A 12 14.88 5.47 23.80
C GLY A 12 13.47 5.10 24.25
N ARG A 13 12.44 5.69 23.63
CA ARG A 13 11.05 5.26 23.83
C ARG A 13 11.03 3.74 23.67
N ARG A 14 10.63 3.03 24.74
CA ARG A 14 10.45 1.58 24.69
C ARG A 14 9.45 1.29 23.58
N ARG A 15 9.88 0.60 22.53
CA ARG A 15 9.00 0.20 21.44
C ARG A 15 8.04 -0.83 22.01
N GLU A 16 6.74 -0.52 21.97
CA GLU A 16 5.73 -1.45 22.48
C GLU A 16 5.67 -2.68 21.57
N ALA A 17 5.85 -3.85 22.17
CA ALA A 17 5.50 -5.11 21.53
C ALA A 17 3.96 -5.16 21.54
N GLY A 18 3.33 -5.04 20.37
CA GLY A 18 1.88 -5.07 20.25
C GLY A 18 1.26 -6.41 20.64
N PRO A 19 -0.07 -6.57 20.50
CA PRO A 19 -0.80 -7.78 20.86
C PRO A 19 -0.22 -9.03 20.16
N PRO A 20 -0.11 -10.15 20.85
CA PRO A 20 0.37 -11.41 20.26
C PRO A 20 -0.44 -11.78 19.00
N GLY A 21 0.24 -12.23 17.95
CA GLY A 21 -0.39 -12.69 16.71
C GLY A 21 -0.86 -11.59 15.75
N ARG A 22 -0.70 -10.29 16.11
CA ARG A 22 -1.05 -9.16 15.22
C ARG A 22 0.17 -8.36 14.76
N ILE A 23 1.30 -8.53 15.40
CA ILE A 23 2.56 -7.85 15.04
C ILE A 23 3.52 -8.89 14.47
N PRO A 24 3.91 -8.79 13.20
CA PRO A 24 4.89 -9.69 12.60
C PRO A 24 6.26 -9.61 13.29
N PRO A 25 7.13 -10.62 13.12
CA PRO A 25 8.48 -10.61 13.66
C PRO A 25 9.25 -9.36 13.28
N GLY A 26 10.08 -8.85 14.19
CA GLY A 26 10.91 -7.64 13.96
C GLY A 26 10.15 -6.32 13.85
N GLN A 27 8.82 -6.30 14.02
CA GLN A 27 7.98 -5.11 14.01
C GLN A 27 7.72 -4.56 15.42
N HIS A 28 7.31 -3.29 15.50
CA HIS A 28 6.80 -2.67 16.72
C HIS A 28 5.52 -1.90 16.40
N GLN A 29 4.60 -1.84 17.35
CA GLN A 29 3.38 -1.04 17.20
C GLN A 29 3.68 0.46 17.28
N THR A 30 2.98 1.24 16.46
CA THR A 30 2.98 2.70 16.53
C THR A 30 1.55 3.25 16.54
N PRO A 31 1.24 4.28 17.34
CA PRO A 31 -0.01 5.02 17.24
C PRO A 31 -0.01 5.97 16.03
N ASP A 32 1.18 6.36 15.57
CA ASP A 32 1.35 7.30 14.47
C ASP A 32 1.12 6.63 13.10
N PHE A 33 0.93 7.45 12.07
CA PHE A 33 0.97 7.01 10.68
C PHE A 33 2.18 7.68 10.00
N PRO A 34 3.38 7.08 10.07
CA PRO A 34 4.59 7.69 9.51
C PRO A 34 4.47 7.92 8.00
N VAL A 35 4.92 9.10 7.56
CA VAL A 35 5.00 9.45 6.14
C VAL A 35 6.38 9.07 5.61
N LEU A 36 6.43 8.14 4.67
CA LEU A 36 7.63 7.72 3.97
C LEU A 36 7.39 7.83 2.46
N SER A 37 8.32 8.40 1.73
CA SER A 37 8.26 8.55 0.27
C SER A 37 9.66 8.54 -0.33
N ALA A 38 9.79 7.99 -1.54
CA ALA A 38 11.03 8.03 -2.33
C ALA A 38 11.20 9.33 -3.12
N GLY A 39 10.19 10.20 -3.14
CA GLY A 39 10.17 11.45 -3.89
C GLY A 39 9.17 12.46 -3.33
N PRO A 40 8.98 13.60 -4.01
CA PRO A 40 8.03 14.61 -3.59
C PRO A 40 6.59 14.07 -3.63
N THR A 41 5.75 14.57 -2.74
CA THR A 41 4.31 14.25 -2.73
C THR A 41 3.63 14.87 -3.94
N PRO A 42 3.01 14.08 -4.84
CA PRO A 42 2.23 14.61 -5.95
C PRO A 42 1.03 15.45 -5.46
N ARG A 43 0.69 16.46 -6.22
CA ARG A 43 -0.53 17.26 -6.03
C ARG A 43 -1.52 16.96 -7.14
N THR A 44 -2.12 15.79 -7.07
CA THR A 44 -3.06 15.32 -8.09
C THR A 44 -4.40 16.02 -7.93
N ARG A 45 -4.88 16.67 -8.97
CA ARG A 45 -6.21 17.30 -9.03
C ARG A 45 -7.26 16.23 -9.31
N LEU A 46 -8.41 16.32 -8.64
CA LEU A 46 -9.49 15.34 -8.80
C LEU A 46 -10.13 15.39 -10.21
N ASP A 47 -10.19 16.58 -10.81
CA ASP A 47 -10.73 16.77 -12.16
C ASP A 47 -9.87 16.16 -13.28
N THR A 48 -8.61 15.84 -12.98
CA THR A 48 -7.67 15.17 -13.91
C THR A 48 -7.28 13.78 -13.47
N TRP A 49 -7.76 13.35 -12.28
CA TRP A 49 -7.50 12.00 -11.80
C TRP A 49 -8.39 11.00 -12.54
N ASP A 50 -7.82 9.88 -12.89
CA ASP A 50 -8.51 8.72 -13.40
C ASP A 50 -7.87 7.44 -12.85
N PHE A 51 -8.63 6.36 -12.88
CA PHE A 51 -8.13 5.02 -12.62
C PHE A 51 -8.30 4.17 -13.87
N THR A 52 -7.25 3.48 -14.30
CA THR A 52 -7.25 2.69 -15.53
C THR A 52 -6.88 1.23 -15.27
N LEU A 53 -7.68 0.31 -15.81
CA LEU A 53 -7.31 -1.08 -16.01
C LEU A 53 -6.87 -1.27 -17.45
N ARG A 54 -5.68 -1.86 -17.66
CA ARG A 54 -5.14 -2.16 -18.98
C ARG A 54 -4.31 -3.45 -18.96
N GLY A 55 -3.80 -3.87 -20.11
CA GLY A 55 -2.93 -5.05 -20.27
C GLY A 55 -3.68 -6.29 -20.75
N ALA A 56 -3.52 -7.43 -20.08
CA ALA A 56 -4.08 -8.73 -20.47
C ALA A 56 -5.60 -8.84 -20.22
N LEU A 57 -6.37 -8.00 -20.91
CA LEU A 57 -7.84 -7.98 -20.93
C LEU A 57 -8.35 -7.56 -22.31
N PRO A 58 -9.58 -7.97 -22.71
CA PRO A 58 -10.13 -7.68 -24.03
C PRO A 58 -10.24 -6.19 -24.37
N ALA A 59 -10.58 -5.34 -23.39
CA ALA A 59 -10.67 -3.90 -23.57
C ALA A 59 -10.29 -3.18 -22.27
N PRO A 60 -9.45 -2.12 -22.33
CA PRO A 60 -9.13 -1.33 -21.16
C PRO A 60 -10.39 -0.66 -20.57
N ARG A 61 -10.38 -0.48 -19.24
CA ARG A 61 -11.42 0.27 -18.54
C ARG A 61 -10.80 1.50 -17.90
N ARG A 62 -11.57 2.58 -17.86
CA ARG A 62 -11.16 3.83 -17.23
C ARG A 62 -12.34 4.43 -16.48
N TRP A 63 -12.06 4.97 -15.32
CA TRP A 63 -13.01 5.71 -14.49
C TRP A 63 -12.44 7.08 -14.15
N THR A 64 -13.21 8.13 -14.34
CA THR A 64 -12.98 9.43 -13.73
C THR A 64 -13.13 9.33 -12.21
N TRP A 65 -12.76 10.38 -11.48
CA TRP A 65 -12.92 10.42 -10.03
C TRP A 65 -14.37 10.19 -9.59
N GLU A 66 -15.32 10.85 -10.25
CA GLU A 66 -16.76 10.74 -9.95
C GLU A 66 -17.28 9.32 -10.23
N GLU A 67 -16.93 8.76 -11.37
CA GLU A 67 -17.30 7.39 -11.74
C GLU A 67 -16.69 6.37 -10.78
N PHE A 68 -15.41 6.53 -10.41
CA PHE A 68 -14.74 5.65 -9.47
C PHE A 68 -15.40 5.70 -8.08
N ARG A 69 -15.74 6.89 -7.61
CA ARG A 69 -16.43 7.10 -6.33
C ARG A 69 -17.86 6.57 -6.31
N ALA A 70 -18.50 6.41 -7.47
CA ALA A 70 -19.85 5.85 -7.63
C ALA A 70 -19.87 4.30 -7.64
N LEU A 71 -18.70 3.65 -7.78
CA LEU A 71 -18.61 2.18 -7.70
C LEU A 71 -19.00 1.68 -6.29
N PRO A 72 -19.42 0.40 -6.17
CA PRO A 72 -19.61 -0.24 -4.88
C PRO A 72 -18.37 -0.09 -4.01
N ARG A 73 -18.54 0.49 -2.81
CA ARG A 73 -17.44 0.78 -1.89
C ARG A 73 -17.61 0.02 -0.59
N GLU A 74 -16.48 -0.28 0.01
CA GLU A 74 -16.38 -1.05 1.24
C GLU A 74 -15.63 -0.25 2.30
N THR A 75 -16.02 -0.50 3.57
CA THR A 75 -15.26 -0.05 4.73
C THR A 75 -14.43 -1.22 5.25
N VAL A 76 -13.11 -1.05 5.29
CA VAL A 76 -12.15 -2.10 5.61
C VAL A 76 -11.39 -1.73 6.86
N ARG A 77 -11.40 -2.62 7.85
CA ARG A 77 -10.50 -2.54 9.01
C ARG A 77 -9.32 -3.47 8.79
N ALA A 78 -8.11 -2.94 8.85
CA ALA A 78 -6.90 -3.71 8.60
C ALA A 78 -5.72 -3.25 9.46
N ASP A 79 -4.80 -4.18 9.72
CA ASP A 79 -3.47 -3.88 10.25
C ASP A 79 -2.52 -3.66 9.08
N ILE A 80 -1.61 -2.71 9.19
CA ILE A 80 -0.62 -2.41 8.15
C ILE A 80 0.79 -2.51 8.72
N HIS A 81 1.71 -3.06 7.91
CA HIS A 81 3.07 -3.37 8.32
C HIS A 81 4.09 -2.76 7.35
N CYS A 82 4.95 -1.88 7.84
CA CYS A 82 5.97 -1.26 7.00
C CYS A 82 7.30 -1.99 7.08
N VAL A 83 8.02 -2.09 5.98
CA VAL A 83 9.38 -2.65 5.93
C VAL A 83 10.34 -1.96 6.90
N THR A 84 10.10 -0.70 7.23
CA THR A 84 10.85 0.08 8.23
C THR A 84 10.51 -0.25 9.68
N LYS A 85 9.90 -1.43 9.91
CA LYS A 85 9.70 -2.10 11.20
C LYS A 85 8.60 -1.51 12.09
N TRP A 86 7.70 -0.69 11.58
CA TRP A 86 6.51 -0.28 12.32
C TRP A 86 5.25 -0.98 11.79
N SER A 87 4.31 -1.22 12.71
CA SER A 87 2.97 -1.71 12.42
C SER A 87 1.94 -0.77 13.04
N LYS A 88 0.90 -0.45 12.30
CA LYS A 88 -0.26 0.29 12.79
C LYS A 88 -1.48 -0.59 12.71
N LEU A 89 -2.10 -0.79 13.87
CA LEU A 89 -3.25 -1.68 14.02
C LEU A 89 -4.56 -0.92 13.87
N ASP A 90 -5.63 -1.67 13.56
CA ASP A 90 -7.02 -1.17 13.53
C ASP A 90 -7.23 0.04 12.61
N THR A 91 -6.48 0.12 11.52
CA THR A 91 -6.65 1.19 10.53
C THR A 91 -7.97 1.01 9.79
N LEU A 92 -8.72 2.11 9.63
CA LEU A 92 -10.03 2.10 8.98
C LEU A 92 -9.95 2.80 7.63
N TRP A 93 -10.32 2.11 6.57
CA TRP A 93 -10.23 2.57 5.19
C TRP A 93 -11.58 2.50 4.50
N GLU A 94 -11.79 3.35 3.49
CA GLU A 94 -12.93 3.26 2.58
C GLU A 94 -12.42 3.28 1.13
N GLY A 95 -12.92 2.36 0.31
CA GLY A 95 -12.50 2.24 -1.08
C GLY A 95 -13.31 1.23 -1.88
N VAL A 96 -12.83 0.93 -3.07
CA VAL A 96 -13.40 -0.05 -4.00
C VAL A 96 -12.52 -1.29 -3.98
N SER A 97 -13.14 -2.48 -3.87
CA SER A 97 -12.38 -3.74 -3.93
C SER A 97 -11.81 -3.96 -5.33
N VAL A 98 -10.65 -4.63 -5.39
CA VAL A 98 -10.07 -5.00 -6.68
C VAL A 98 -10.97 -5.99 -7.41
N ASP A 99 -11.70 -6.84 -6.68
CA ASP A 99 -12.69 -7.75 -7.27
C ASP A 99 -13.78 -6.97 -8.05
N THR A 100 -14.31 -5.89 -7.48
CA THR A 100 -15.27 -5.01 -8.19
C THR A 100 -14.68 -4.40 -9.46
N LEU A 101 -13.42 -3.97 -9.43
CA LEU A 101 -12.74 -3.40 -10.59
C LEU A 101 -12.50 -4.44 -11.71
N LEU A 102 -12.28 -5.70 -11.33
CA LEU A 102 -12.02 -6.81 -12.25
C LEU A 102 -13.29 -7.50 -12.74
N GLU A 103 -14.44 -7.26 -12.11
CA GLU A 103 -15.70 -7.92 -12.45
C GLU A 103 -16.04 -7.77 -13.93
N GLY A 104 -16.33 -8.89 -14.62
CA GLY A 104 -16.71 -8.92 -16.03
C GLY A 104 -15.65 -8.39 -17.00
N THR A 105 -14.36 -8.29 -16.61
CA THR A 105 -13.29 -7.85 -17.52
C THR A 105 -12.85 -8.92 -18.52
N GLY A 106 -13.09 -10.21 -18.21
CA GLY A 106 -12.63 -11.33 -19.04
C GLY A 106 -11.10 -11.43 -19.16
N HIS A 107 -10.36 -10.94 -18.16
CA HIS A 107 -8.89 -10.97 -18.16
C HIS A 107 -8.35 -12.40 -18.07
N THR A 108 -7.12 -12.59 -18.56
CA THR A 108 -6.35 -13.83 -18.46
C THR A 108 -5.09 -13.68 -17.61
N ALA A 109 -4.96 -12.55 -16.93
CA ALA A 109 -3.79 -12.18 -16.16
C ALA A 109 -3.55 -13.10 -14.96
N ARG A 110 -2.28 -13.25 -14.60
CA ARG A 110 -1.82 -13.90 -13.36
C ARG A 110 -1.13 -12.92 -12.41
N TYR A 111 -0.73 -11.77 -12.91
CA TYR A 111 -0.03 -10.72 -12.17
C TYR A 111 -0.61 -9.35 -12.50
N VAL A 112 -0.32 -8.38 -11.66
CA VAL A 112 -0.57 -6.97 -11.95
C VAL A 112 0.64 -6.13 -11.59
N VAL A 113 0.78 -5.01 -12.29
CA VAL A 113 1.64 -3.90 -11.90
C VAL A 113 0.75 -2.72 -11.57
N ALA A 114 0.73 -2.29 -10.31
CA ALA A 114 0.11 -1.04 -9.93
C ALA A 114 1.02 0.11 -10.37
N PHE A 115 0.47 1.10 -11.08
CA PHE A 115 1.21 2.30 -11.52
C PHE A 115 0.60 3.56 -10.92
N CYS A 116 1.45 4.54 -10.66
CA CYS A 116 1.13 5.69 -9.81
C CYS A 116 1.63 7.00 -10.41
N ASP A 117 1.10 8.13 -9.93
CA ASP A 117 1.71 9.42 -10.17
C ASP A 117 3.15 9.44 -9.66
N GLY A 118 4.03 10.14 -10.37
CA GLY A 118 5.46 10.18 -10.05
C GLY A 118 6.27 8.95 -10.50
N GLY A 119 5.65 8.02 -11.25
CA GLY A 119 6.34 6.88 -11.87
C GLY A 119 6.61 5.70 -10.93
N TYR A 120 6.07 5.71 -9.71
CA TYR A 120 6.16 4.55 -8.82
C TYR A 120 5.34 3.38 -9.35
N THR A 121 5.90 2.17 -9.26
CA THR A 121 5.24 0.91 -9.60
C THR A 121 5.49 -0.14 -8.53
N THR A 122 4.60 -1.11 -8.39
CA THR A 122 4.82 -2.35 -7.64
C THR A 122 4.05 -3.50 -8.27
N ASN A 123 4.65 -4.68 -8.28
CA ASN A 123 4.06 -5.90 -8.79
C ASN A 123 3.33 -6.68 -7.69
N LEU A 124 2.33 -7.43 -8.09
CA LEU A 124 1.53 -8.29 -7.20
C LEU A 124 1.03 -9.50 -7.98
N PRO A 125 1.06 -10.72 -7.40
CA PRO A 125 0.28 -11.83 -7.92
C PRO A 125 -1.20 -11.48 -7.88
N LEU A 126 -1.95 -11.86 -8.91
CA LEU A 126 -3.37 -11.55 -8.99
C LEU A 126 -4.18 -12.22 -7.86
N GLU A 127 -3.79 -13.43 -7.47
CA GLU A 127 -4.40 -14.16 -6.36
C GLU A 127 -4.27 -13.44 -5.01
N ASP A 128 -3.29 -12.56 -4.85
CA ASP A 128 -3.08 -11.77 -3.63
C ASP A 128 -3.87 -10.46 -3.58
N ILE A 129 -4.51 -10.09 -4.68
CA ILE A 129 -5.34 -8.89 -4.73
C ILE A 129 -6.81 -9.15 -5.03
N THR A 130 -7.17 -10.42 -5.23
CA THR A 130 -8.55 -10.89 -5.45
C THR A 130 -9.07 -11.70 -4.26
N GLY A 131 -10.36 -11.98 -4.24
CA GLY A 131 -11.00 -12.72 -3.16
C GLY A 131 -11.09 -11.91 -1.86
N GLY A 132 -11.34 -10.61 -1.96
CA GLY A 132 -11.48 -9.72 -0.80
C GLY A 132 -10.17 -9.41 -0.09
N LYS A 133 -9.03 -9.38 -0.80
CA LYS A 133 -7.70 -9.17 -0.21
C LYS A 133 -7.09 -7.80 -0.48
N ALA A 134 -7.61 -7.05 -1.45
CA ALA A 134 -7.06 -5.74 -1.81
C ALA A 134 -8.12 -4.75 -2.29
N TRP A 135 -7.83 -3.47 -2.06
CA TRP A 135 -8.71 -2.34 -2.38
C TRP A 135 -7.91 -1.17 -2.97
N VAL A 136 -8.60 -0.34 -3.73
CA VAL A 136 -8.17 1.02 -4.05
C VAL A 136 -8.94 1.96 -3.15
N VAL A 137 -8.25 2.48 -2.13
CA VAL A 137 -8.86 3.27 -1.04
C VAL A 137 -8.63 4.76 -1.26
N PHE A 138 -9.62 5.57 -0.86
CA PHE A 138 -9.62 7.02 -1.02
C PHE A 138 -9.94 7.77 0.29
N ALA A 139 -10.27 7.03 1.37
CA ALA A 139 -10.48 7.62 2.69
C ALA A 139 -9.78 6.79 3.78
N TYR A 140 -9.38 7.46 4.84
CA TYR A 140 -8.74 6.90 6.03
C TYR A 140 -9.33 7.55 7.28
N GLY A 141 -9.78 6.73 8.26
CA GLY A 141 -10.39 7.23 9.49
C GLY A 141 -11.63 8.10 9.25
N GLY A 142 -12.40 7.84 8.19
CA GLY A 142 -13.60 8.60 7.82
C GLY A 142 -13.32 9.94 7.14
N GLN A 143 -12.06 10.27 6.82
CA GLN A 143 -11.66 11.50 6.14
C GLN A 143 -11.05 11.18 4.76
N PRO A 144 -11.13 12.11 3.78
CA PRO A 144 -10.40 11.97 2.53
C PRO A 144 -8.91 11.71 2.80
N LEU A 145 -8.32 10.85 1.99
CA LEU A 145 -6.93 10.45 2.16
C LEU A 145 -6.00 11.63 1.88
N ALA A 146 -5.17 11.98 2.88
CA ALA A 146 -4.21 13.07 2.76
C ALA A 146 -3.17 12.78 1.65
N PRO A 147 -2.70 13.81 0.92
CA PRO A 147 -1.75 13.62 -0.18
C PRO A 147 -0.49 12.85 0.24
N GLU A 148 0.11 13.13 1.39
CA GLU A 148 1.30 12.46 1.92
C GLU A 148 1.08 10.99 2.24
N HIS A 149 -0.17 10.59 2.49
CA HIS A 149 -0.58 9.20 2.70
C HIS A 149 -1.06 8.51 1.42
N GLY A 150 -0.95 9.18 0.28
CA GLY A 150 -1.24 8.61 -1.04
C GLY A 150 -2.55 9.08 -1.67
N GLY A 151 -3.14 10.19 -1.14
CA GLY A 151 -4.34 10.78 -1.75
C GLY A 151 -4.10 11.32 -3.18
N PRO A 152 -5.14 11.32 -4.04
CA PRO A 152 -6.54 11.03 -3.73
C PRO A 152 -6.88 9.55 -3.54
N ALA A 153 -6.09 8.62 -4.08
CA ALA A 153 -6.31 7.18 -3.92
C ALA A 153 -5.00 6.39 -3.85
N ARG A 154 -5.02 5.29 -3.12
CA ARG A 154 -3.90 4.36 -3.00
C ARG A 154 -4.37 2.90 -3.01
N MET A 155 -3.45 1.98 -3.29
CA MET A 155 -3.67 0.56 -3.01
C MET A 155 -3.68 0.31 -1.50
N LEU A 156 -4.47 -0.67 -1.08
CA LEU A 156 -4.43 -1.30 0.24
C LEU A 156 -4.34 -2.81 0.05
N VAL A 157 -3.19 -3.38 0.42
CA VAL A 157 -2.88 -4.82 0.39
C VAL A 157 -2.33 -5.18 1.76
N PRO A 158 -3.19 -5.38 2.78
CA PRO A 158 -2.78 -5.34 4.18
C PRO A 158 -1.92 -6.53 4.62
N HIS A 159 -2.01 -7.67 3.94
CA HIS A 159 -1.24 -8.89 4.27
C HIS A 159 0.21 -8.86 3.75
N LEU A 160 0.57 -7.87 2.91
CA LEU A 160 1.94 -7.63 2.45
C LEU A 160 2.53 -6.38 3.08
N TYR A 161 3.86 -6.27 3.05
CA TYR A 161 4.51 -5.03 3.47
C TYR A 161 3.96 -3.81 2.72
N PHE A 162 3.86 -2.69 3.40
CA PHE A 162 3.08 -1.52 2.99
C PHE A 162 3.61 -0.80 1.74
N TRP A 163 4.81 -1.13 1.23
CA TRP A 163 5.24 -0.64 -0.09
C TRP A 163 4.42 -1.27 -1.23
N LYS A 164 3.85 -2.47 -1.04
CA LYS A 164 2.92 -3.11 -1.97
C LYS A 164 1.56 -2.38 -2.03
N SER A 165 1.26 -1.58 -1.02
CA SER A 165 0.10 -0.68 -0.98
C SER A 165 0.47 0.67 -1.61
N ALA A 166 0.65 0.70 -2.92
CA ALA A 166 1.15 1.84 -3.70
C ALA A 166 0.34 3.12 -3.50
N LYS A 167 1.01 4.24 -3.16
CA LYS A 167 0.42 5.58 -3.04
C LYS A 167 0.18 6.21 -4.40
N TRP A 168 -0.80 7.14 -4.47
CA TRP A 168 -1.10 7.93 -5.67
C TRP A 168 -1.42 7.07 -6.90
N VAL A 169 -2.13 5.97 -6.68
CA VAL A 169 -2.40 4.98 -7.73
C VAL A 169 -3.25 5.58 -8.86
N ARG A 170 -2.87 5.25 -10.10
CA ARG A 170 -3.56 5.65 -11.34
C ARG A 170 -4.11 4.45 -12.08
N GLY A 171 -3.75 3.24 -11.70
CA GLY A 171 -4.30 2.06 -12.32
C GLY A 171 -3.55 0.78 -12.05
N LEU A 172 -4.06 -0.27 -12.67
CA LEU A 172 -3.48 -1.61 -12.66
C LEU A 172 -3.24 -2.07 -14.10
N GLU A 173 -2.04 -2.55 -14.36
CA GLU A 173 -1.70 -3.19 -15.61
C GLU A 173 -1.67 -4.71 -15.39
N LEU A 174 -2.63 -5.39 -16.00
CA LEU A 174 -2.80 -6.84 -15.93
C LEU A 174 -1.77 -7.53 -16.82
N ARG A 175 -1.07 -8.54 -16.29
CA ARG A 175 0.01 -9.25 -16.98
C ARG A 175 -0.09 -10.77 -16.82
N ASP A 176 0.48 -11.51 -17.74
CA ASP A 176 0.61 -12.97 -17.71
C ASP A 176 1.88 -13.44 -16.98
N HIS A 177 2.84 -12.55 -16.80
CA HIS A 177 4.11 -12.76 -16.10
C HIS A 177 4.37 -11.72 -15.04
N ASP A 178 5.21 -12.05 -14.08
CA ASP A 178 5.64 -11.13 -13.03
C ASP A 178 6.67 -10.11 -13.58
N GLU A 179 6.53 -8.85 -13.14
CA GLU A 179 7.45 -7.78 -13.50
C GLU A 179 7.75 -6.92 -12.28
N PRO A 180 8.97 -7.00 -11.73
CA PRO A 180 9.36 -6.23 -10.56
C PRO A 180 9.07 -4.74 -10.69
N GLY A 181 8.49 -4.14 -9.65
CA GLY A 181 8.27 -2.72 -9.56
C GLY A 181 9.46 -1.95 -9.01
N PHE A 182 9.22 -0.69 -8.60
CA PHE A 182 10.28 0.23 -8.21
C PHE A 182 11.17 -0.31 -7.08
N TRP A 183 10.59 -0.66 -5.93
CA TRP A 183 11.41 -1.11 -4.79
C TRP A 183 11.99 -2.50 -4.98
N GLU A 184 11.29 -3.38 -5.68
CA GLU A 184 11.76 -4.72 -6.03
C GLU A 184 13.03 -4.63 -6.90
N MET A 185 13.08 -3.72 -7.87
CA MET A 185 14.28 -3.45 -8.67
C MET A 185 15.43 -2.84 -7.86
N TYR A 186 15.13 -2.13 -6.76
CA TYR A 186 16.12 -1.59 -5.83
C TYR A 186 16.48 -2.52 -4.68
N GLY A 187 16.13 -3.82 -4.78
CA GLY A 187 16.60 -4.86 -3.87
C GLY A 187 15.64 -5.19 -2.72
N TYR A 188 14.39 -4.73 -2.75
CA TYR A 188 13.38 -5.24 -1.85
C TYR A 188 12.90 -6.63 -2.31
N HIS A 189 12.33 -7.40 -1.38
CA HIS A 189 11.80 -8.71 -1.69
C HIS A 189 10.66 -8.63 -2.70
N ASN A 190 10.65 -9.53 -3.68
CA ASN A 190 9.66 -9.47 -4.76
C ASN A 190 8.21 -9.66 -4.28
N TYR A 191 7.99 -10.47 -3.22
CA TYR A 191 6.67 -10.73 -2.66
C TYR A 191 6.36 -9.83 -1.45
N GLY A 192 7.21 -9.85 -0.41
CA GLY A 192 7.10 -8.94 0.73
C GLY A 192 6.12 -9.35 1.83
N ASP A 193 6.10 -10.64 2.22
CA ASP A 193 5.33 -11.15 3.36
C ASP A 193 5.96 -10.68 4.69
N PRO A 194 5.26 -9.87 5.50
CA PRO A 194 5.80 -9.38 6.77
C PRO A 194 5.96 -10.48 7.83
N TRP A 195 5.19 -11.56 7.76
CA TRP A 195 5.26 -12.67 8.69
C TRP A 195 6.46 -13.58 8.46
N LYS A 196 7.00 -13.56 7.23
CA LYS A 196 8.24 -14.24 6.83
C LYS A 196 9.45 -13.30 6.85
N GLU A 197 9.26 -12.05 7.30
CA GLU A 197 10.27 -10.98 7.27
C GLU A 197 10.90 -10.74 5.89
N GLN A 198 10.16 -10.98 4.81
CA GLN A 198 10.60 -10.79 3.43
C GLN A 198 10.79 -9.30 3.10
N ARG A 199 11.89 -8.70 3.55
CA ARG A 199 12.21 -7.27 3.40
C ARG A 199 13.03 -7.00 2.16
N TYR A 200 14.04 -7.84 1.92
CA TYR A 200 15.02 -7.64 0.85
C TYR A 200 15.13 -8.88 -0.03
N SER A 201 15.69 -8.71 -1.22
CA SER A 201 16.01 -9.83 -2.10
C SER A 201 17.01 -10.75 -1.40
N GLY A 202 16.62 -12.00 -1.17
CA GLY A 202 17.43 -13.00 -0.48
C GLY A 202 16.98 -13.34 0.95
N ASP A 203 15.94 -12.66 1.46
CA ASP A 203 15.26 -13.05 2.71
C ASP A 203 14.34 -14.27 2.50
#